data_d85232d10dbb916988680ca6514e1f02
#
_entry.id   d85232d10dbb916988680ca6514e1f02
#
_cell.length_a   1.000
_cell.length_b   1.000
_cell.length_c   1.000
_cell.angle_alpha   90.00
_cell.angle_beta   90.00
_cell.angle_gamma   90.00
#
_symmetry.space_group_name_H-M   'P 1'
#
loop_
_entity.id
_entity.type
_entity.pdbx_description
1 polymer ?
#
loop_
_entity_poly.entity_id
_entity_poly.type
_entity_poly.pdbx_seq_one_letter_code
_entity_poly.pdbx_strand_id
1 'polypeptide(L)'
;MGACTGRIGIVIVAHGGLAKEYLAAVEHVVGEQDGIRAITISAEENRAAKQDEICAAADAVDTGNGVVIVTDMFGGSPSNLSLTACSPSDRKIIYGANLPLLIKLAKSRHKPMGTAVSAALAAGRKYIDSFDG
;
A
#
# COMPACT_ATOMS: atom_id res chain seq x y z
N MET A 1 -6.22 -7.12 25.91
CA MET A 1 -5.60 -6.47 25.59
C MET A 1 -4.97 -6.61 24.33
N GLY A 2 -4.15 -7.32 24.09
CA GLY A 2 -3.45 -7.38 22.88
C GLY A 2 -4.31 -7.48 21.66
N ALA A 3 -5.50 -7.94 21.81
CA ALA A 3 -6.41 -8.09 20.67
C ALA A 3 -6.65 -6.79 19.96
N CYS A 4 -6.50 -5.69 20.66
CA CYS A 4 -6.77 -4.41 20.03
C CYS A 4 -5.65 -3.92 19.19
N THR A 5 -4.57 -4.65 19.10
CA THR A 5 -3.39 -4.16 18.42
C THR A 5 -3.38 -4.44 16.94
N GLY A 6 -4.40 -5.10 16.43
CA GLY A 6 -4.47 -5.37 15.01
C GLY A 6 -4.53 -4.08 14.20
N ARG A 7 -3.80 -4.04 13.11
CA ARG A 7 -3.75 -2.88 12.24
C ARG A 7 -3.89 -3.34 10.80
N ILE A 8 -4.39 -2.43 9.95
CA ILE A 8 -4.43 -2.67 8.51
C ILE A 8 -3.01 -2.88 8.02
N GLY A 9 -2.77 -3.97 7.30
CA GLY A 9 -1.50 -4.22 6.66
C GLY A 9 -1.38 -3.42 5.38
N ILE A 10 -0.16 -3.06 4.99
CA ILE A 10 0.08 -2.29 3.77
C ILE A 10 1.16 -2.97 2.95
N VAL A 11 0.89 -3.15 1.67
CA VAL A 11 1.89 -3.64 0.72
C VAL A 11 2.01 -2.61 -0.39
N ILE A 12 3.20 -2.07 -0.57
CA ILE A 12 3.47 -1.08 -1.61
C ILE A 12 4.14 -1.81 -2.76
N VAL A 13 3.52 -1.77 -3.94
CA VAL A 13 4.01 -2.47 -5.13
C VAL A 13 4.22 -1.44 -6.22
N ALA A 14 5.46 -1.24 -6.64
CA ALA A 14 5.76 -0.16 -7.59
C ALA A 14 6.97 -0.50 -8.46
N HIS A 15 7.12 0.25 -9.52
CA HIS A 15 8.21 0.07 -10.47
C HIS A 15 9.55 0.52 -9.87
N GLY A 16 10.61 -0.21 -10.22
CA GLY A 16 11.95 0.17 -9.82
C GLY A 16 12.09 0.30 -8.31
N GLY A 17 12.76 1.33 -7.85
CA GLY A 17 13.00 1.54 -6.42
C GLY A 17 11.89 2.30 -5.69
N LEU A 18 10.80 2.64 -6.37
CA LEU A 18 9.78 3.51 -5.77
C LEU A 18 9.19 2.95 -4.48
N ALA A 19 8.86 1.65 -4.46
CA ALA A 19 8.20 1.09 -3.28
C ALA A 19 9.07 1.21 -2.03
N LYS A 20 10.35 0.91 -2.15
CA LYS A 20 11.27 1.00 -1.04
C LYS A 20 11.48 2.44 -0.59
N GLU A 21 11.56 3.36 -1.54
CA GLU A 21 11.76 4.77 -1.21
C GLU A 21 10.49 5.38 -0.62
N TYR A 22 9.32 4.96 -1.07
CA TYR A 22 8.08 5.37 -0.43
C TYR A 22 8.03 4.92 1.03
N LEU A 23 8.39 3.67 1.28
CA LEU A 23 8.39 3.17 2.67
C LEU A 23 9.39 3.97 3.52
N ALA A 24 10.59 4.22 3.00
CA ALA A 24 11.58 4.99 3.72
C ALA A 24 11.07 6.41 4.01
N ALA A 25 10.41 7.04 3.03
CA ALA A 25 9.89 8.39 3.21
C ALA A 25 8.75 8.42 4.23
N VAL A 26 7.87 7.43 4.21
CA VAL A 26 6.79 7.33 5.19
C VAL A 26 7.38 7.19 6.59
N GLU A 27 8.35 6.30 6.75
CA GLU A 27 8.97 6.08 8.06
C GLU A 27 9.74 7.30 8.54
N HIS A 28 10.26 8.09 7.62
CA HIS A 28 10.91 9.34 7.97
C HIS A 28 9.93 10.32 8.61
N VAL A 29 8.69 10.32 8.14
CA VAL A 29 7.66 11.26 8.61
C VAL A 29 6.93 10.73 9.85
N VAL A 30 6.54 9.47 9.85
CA VAL A 30 5.66 8.92 10.89
C VAL A 30 6.37 7.94 11.83
N GLY A 31 7.64 7.67 11.58
CA GLY A 31 8.39 6.71 12.38
C GLY A 31 8.34 5.31 11.82
N GLU A 32 9.14 4.46 12.39
CA GLU A 32 9.26 3.07 11.96
C GLU A 32 7.90 2.37 12.00
N GLN A 33 7.60 1.59 10.97
CA GLN A 33 6.31 0.93 10.81
C GLN A 33 6.47 -0.57 10.67
N ASP A 34 5.77 -1.33 11.51
CA ASP A 34 5.62 -2.76 11.31
C ASP A 34 4.42 -3.00 10.38
N GLY A 35 4.44 -4.11 9.67
CA GLY A 35 3.28 -4.49 8.86
C GLY A 35 3.15 -3.71 7.57
N ILE A 36 4.24 -3.15 7.08
CA ILE A 36 4.30 -2.54 5.75
C ILE A 36 5.43 -3.21 4.98
N ARG A 37 5.13 -3.69 3.79
CA ARG A 37 6.11 -4.32 2.91
C ARG A 37 6.21 -3.55 1.60
N ALA A 38 7.42 -3.50 1.06
CA ALA A 38 7.69 -2.84 -0.21
C ALA A 38 8.16 -3.87 -1.22
N ILE A 39 7.51 -3.92 -2.37
CA ILE A 39 7.81 -4.90 -3.42
C ILE A 39 8.14 -4.16 -4.71
N THR A 40 9.26 -4.48 -5.30
CA THR A 40 9.73 -3.89 -6.54
C THR A 40 9.26 -4.72 -7.73
N ILE A 41 8.75 -4.05 -8.75
CA ILE A 41 8.42 -4.66 -10.03
C ILE A 41 9.46 -4.22 -11.04
N SER A 42 10.02 -5.18 -11.78
CA SER A 42 10.92 -4.87 -12.88
C SER A 42 10.43 -5.55 -14.16
N ALA A 43 10.98 -5.11 -15.28
CA ALA A 43 10.49 -5.53 -16.59
C ALA A 43 10.73 -7.01 -16.89
N GLU A 44 11.73 -7.61 -16.27
CA GLU A 44 12.16 -8.98 -16.62
C GLU A 44 11.76 -10.04 -15.61
N GLU A 45 10.82 -9.73 -14.74
CA GLU A 45 10.46 -10.65 -13.70
C GLU A 45 9.48 -11.71 -14.13
N ASN A 46 9.57 -12.87 -13.48
CA ASN A 46 8.59 -13.93 -13.64
C ASN A 46 7.27 -13.46 -13.02
N ARG A 47 6.23 -13.37 -13.85
CA ARG A 47 4.95 -12.83 -13.39
C ARG A 47 4.31 -13.69 -12.31
N ALA A 48 4.33 -15.01 -12.47
CA ALA A 48 3.72 -15.90 -11.48
C ALA A 48 4.46 -15.83 -10.15
N ALA A 49 5.79 -15.78 -10.18
CA ALA A 49 6.57 -15.67 -8.96
C ALA A 49 6.31 -14.34 -8.26
N LYS A 50 6.15 -13.27 -9.02
CA LYS A 50 5.86 -11.96 -8.44
C LYS A 50 4.47 -11.92 -7.81
N GLN A 51 3.47 -12.54 -8.45
CA GLN A 51 2.14 -12.66 -7.84
C GLN A 51 2.21 -13.39 -6.51
N ASP A 52 2.97 -14.48 -6.46
CA ASP A 52 3.13 -15.23 -5.22
C ASP A 52 3.80 -14.39 -4.14
N GLU A 53 4.78 -13.58 -4.52
CA GLU A 53 5.46 -12.70 -3.59
C GLU A 53 4.50 -11.66 -3.01
N ILE A 54 3.66 -11.07 -3.84
CA ILE A 54 2.69 -10.07 -3.39
C ILE A 54 1.66 -10.72 -2.47
N CYS A 55 1.16 -11.90 -2.84
CA CYS A 55 0.21 -12.61 -2.00
C CYS A 55 0.80 -12.99 -0.66
N ALA A 56 2.04 -13.48 -0.66
CA ALA A 56 2.72 -13.83 0.59
C ALA A 56 2.93 -12.61 1.47
N ALA A 57 3.30 -11.47 0.87
CA ALA A 57 3.47 -10.24 1.64
C ALA A 57 2.16 -9.78 2.25
N ALA A 58 1.07 -9.84 1.47
CA ALA A 58 -0.25 -9.46 1.98
C ALA A 58 -0.66 -10.35 3.15
N ASP A 59 -0.45 -11.67 3.01
CA ASP A 59 -0.76 -12.59 4.09
C ASP A 59 0.09 -12.30 5.33
N ALA A 60 1.35 -11.97 5.13
CA ALA A 60 2.28 -11.72 6.23
C ALA A 60 1.91 -10.48 7.05
N VAL A 61 1.32 -9.47 6.41
CA VAL A 61 0.96 -8.23 7.11
C VAL A 61 -0.51 -8.20 7.54
N ASP A 62 -1.27 -9.23 7.23
CA ASP A 62 -2.69 -9.30 7.59
C ASP A 62 -2.82 -9.72 9.05
N THR A 63 -3.32 -8.84 9.89
CA THR A 63 -3.53 -9.12 11.31
C THR A 63 -5.01 -9.37 11.62
N GLY A 64 -5.83 -9.54 10.60
CA GLY A 64 -7.27 -9.68 10.74
C GLY A 64 -8.02 -8.40 10.46
N ASN A 65 -7.32 -7.30 10.24
CA ASN A 65 -7.93 -6.01 9.94
C ASN A 65 -7.89 -5.68 8.45
N GLY A 66 -7.46 -6.64 7.63
CA GLY A 66 -7.39 -6.46 6.20
C GLY A 66 -6.06 -5.88 5.74
N VAL A 67 -5.91 -5.79 4.43
CA VAL A 67 -4.67 -5.30 3.81
C VAL A 67 -5.02 -4.33 2.68
N VAL A 68 -4.27 -3.24 2.61
CA VAL A 68 -4.35 -2.32 1.47
C VAL A 68 -3.08 -2.50 0.64
N ILE A 69 -3.26 -2.80 -0.64
CA ILE A 69 -2.16 -2.90 -1.58
C ILE A 69 -2.14 -1.60 -2.37
N VAL A 70 -1.03 -0.89 -2.31
CA VAL A 70 -0.90 0.42 -2.96
C VAL A 70 0.06 0.30 -4.13
N THR A 71 -0.38 0.65 -5.31
CA THR A 71 0.45 0.61 -6.51
C THR A 71 0.68 2.02 -7.04
N ASP A 72 1.74 2.17 -7.83
CA ASP A 72 2.09 3.49 -8.36
C ASP A 72 1.19 3.93 -9.51
N MET A 73 0.63 3.00 -10.30
CA MET A 73 -0.27 3.38 -11.38
C MET A 73 -1.22 2.24 -11.73
N PHE A 74 -2.44 2.61 -12.13
CA PHE A 74 -3.44 1.65 -12.56
C PHE A 74 -3.17 1.20 -14.00
N GLY A 75 -3.39 -0.07 -14.25
CA GLY A 75 -3.23 -0.62 -15.60
C GLY A 75 -1.82 -1.08 -15.93
N GLY A 76 -0.86 -0.81 -15.05
CA GLY A 76 0.49 -1.32 -15.21
C GLY A 76 0.64 -2.68 -14.56
N SER A 77 1.83 -3.27 -14.72
CA SER A 77 2.11 -4.58 -14.13
C SER A 77 1.85 -4.64 -12.62
N PRO A 78 2.23 -3.64 -11.81
CA PRO A 78 1.98 -3.72 -10.38
C PRO A 78 0.50 -3.89 -10.03
N SER A 79 -0.40 -3.15 -10.68
CA SER A 79 -1.81 -3.26 -10.35
C SER A 79 -2.39 -4.58 -10.82
N ASN A 80 -1.98 -5.07 -12.01
CA ASN A 80 -2.45 -6.35 -12.53
C ASN A 80 -2.02 -7.51 -11.63
N LEU A 81 -0.79 -7.47 -11.14
CA LEU A 81 -0.27 -8.49 -10.25
C LEU A 81 -0.95 -8.44 -8.89
N SER A 82 -1.26 -7.23 -8.42
CA SER A 82 -1.87 -7.04 -7.12
C SER A 82 -3.30 -7.53 -7.05
N LEU A 83 -4.01 -7.58 -8.21
CA LEU A 83 -5.39 -8.06 -8.24
C LEU A 83 -5.53 -9.46 -7.67
N THR A 84 -4.53 -10.32 -7.90
CA THR A 84 -4.55 -11.67 -7.37
C THR A 84 -4.51 -11.67 -5.85
N ALA A 85 -3.77 -10.75 -5.26
CA ALA A 85 -3.62 -10.67 -3.81
C ALA A 85 -4.85 -10.07 -3.14
N CYS A 86 -5.81 -9.59 -3.92
CA CYS A 86 -7.06 -9.06 -3.41
C CYS A 86 -8.19 -10.08 -3.38
N SER A 87 -7.88 -11.36 -3.65
CA SER A 87 -8.91 -12.41 -3.59
C SER A 87 -9.69 -12.44 -2.29
N PRO A 88 -9.06 -12.35 -1.11
CA PRO A 88 -9.84 -12.19 0.11
C PRO A 88 -10.59 -10.86 0.11
N SER A 89 -11.83 -10.89 0.55
CA SER A 89 -12.71 -9.73 0.47
C SER A 89 -12.28 -8.55 1.33
N ASP A 90 -11.39 -8.77 2.28
CA ASP A 90 -10.91 -7.71 3.16
C ASP A 90 -9.65 -7.03 2.62
N ARG A 91 -9.37 -7.19 1.34
CA ARG A 91 -8.21 -6.57 0.71
C ARG A 91 -8.66 -5.55 -0.31
N LYS A 92 -7.97 -4.41 -0.31
CA LYS A 92 -8.28 -3.31 -1.22
C LYS A 92 -7.03 -2.93 -1.98
N ILE A 93 -7.22 -2.45 -3.20
CA ILE A 93 -6.11 -1.91 -4.00
C ILE A 93 -6.32 -0.42 -4.17
N ILE A 94 -5.28 0.35 -3.90
CA ILE A 94 -5.23 1.78 -4.23
C ILE A 94 -4.16 1.94 -5.30
N TYR A 95 -4.46 2.66 -6.35
CA TYR A 95 -3.47 2.98 -7.38
C TYR A 95 -3.28 4.49 -7.45
N GLY A 96 -2.15 4.91 -8.03
CA GLY A 96 -1.79 6.32 -8.04
C GLY A 96 -1.13 6.75 -6.74
N ALA A 97 -0.23 5.91 -6.22
CA ALA A 97 0.43 6.19 -4.95
C ALA A 97 1.16 7.53 -4.98
N ASN A 98 1.07 8.26 -3.88
CA ASN A 98 1.91 9.41 -3.65
C ASN A 98 2.18 9.50 -2.15
N LEU A 99 3.09 10.35 -1.74
CA LEU A 99 3.52 10.38 -0.36
C LEU A 99 2.41 10.83 0.61
N PRO A 100 1.62 11.87 0.32
CA PRO A 100 0.52 12.25 1.23
C PRO A 100 -0.48 11.13 1.44
N LEU A 101 -0.79 10.36 0.39
CA LEU A 101 -1.70 9.22 0.49
C LEU A 101 -1.14 8.17 1.44
N LEU A 102 0.14 7.85 1.28
CA LEU A 102 0.78 6.81 2.08
C LEU A 102 0.93 7.22 3.54
N ILE A 103 1.26 8.48 3.79
CA ILE A 103 1.37 8.99 5.15
C ILE A 103 0.01 8.91 5.84
N LYS A 104 -1.05 9.36 5.18
CA LYS A 104 -2.39 9.32 5.77
C LYS A 104 -2.83 7.88 6.01
N LEU A 105 -2.55 6.98 5.07
CA LEU A 105 -2.89 5.58 5.24
C LEU A 105 -2.17 4.99 6.45
N ALA A 106 -0.88 5.26 6.58
CA ALA A 106 -0.10 4.77 7.71
C ALA A 106 -0.65 5.27 9.04
N LYS A 107 -1.11 6.51 9.08
CA LYS A 107 -1.70 7.08 10.30
C LYS A 107 -3.10 6.56 10.59
N SER A 108 -3.75 5.96 9.61
CA SER A 108 -5.15 5.53 9.73
C SER A 108 -5.31 4.01 9.89
N ARG A 109 -4.23 3.29 10.10
CA ARG A 109 -4.24 1.82 10.12
C ARG A 109 -5.09 1.22 11.22
N HIS A 110 -5.36 1.97 12.26
CA HIS A 110 -6.19 1.50 13.38
C HIS A 110 -7.68 1.74 13.14
N LYS A 111 -8.04 2.34 12.03
CA LYS A 111 -9.43 2.64 11.69
C LYS A 111 -10.03 1.54 10.83
N PRO A 112 -11.37 1.47 10.71
CA PRO A 112 -11.98 0.52 9.78
C PRO A 112 -11.48 0.74 8.35
N MET A 113 -11.43 -0.34 7.58
CA MET A 113 -10.86 -0.34 6.24
C MET A 113 -11.43 0.78 5.37
N GLY A 114 -12.75 0.89 5.30
CA GLY A 114 -13.38 1.91 4.45
C GLY A 114 -13.00 3.32 4.86
N THR A 115 -12.91 3.57 6.16
CA THR A 115 -12.53 4.89 6.68
C THR A 115 -11.08 5.20 6.34
N ALA A 116 -10.19 4.23 6.54
CA ALA A 116 -8.77 4.43 6.26
C ALA A 116 -8.52 4.69 4.78
N VAL A 117 -9.17 3.91 3.91
CA VAL A 117 -9.01 4.07 2.46
C VAL A 117 -9.54 5.42 2.00
N SER A 118 -10.73 5.81 2.47
CA SER A 118 -11.29 7.12 2.12
C SER A 118 -10.38 8.27 2.55
N ALA A 119 -9.84 8.19 3.76
CA ALA A 119 -8.94 9.22 4.26
C ALA A 119 -7.67 9.32 3.43
N ALA A 120 -7.11 8.16 3.06
CA ALA A 120 -5.90 8.11 2.25
C ALA A 120 -6.15 8.70 0.87
N LEU A 121 -7.26 8.35 0.23
CA LEU A 121 -7.59 8.89 -1.10
C LEU A 121 -7.78 10.39 -1.05
N ALA A 122 -8.46 10.90 -0.04
CA ALA A 122 -8.66 12.33 0.12
C ALA A 122 -7.32 13.06 0.28
N ALA A 123 -6.43 12.51 1.10
CA ALA A 123 -5.12 13.12 1.31
C ALA A 123 -4.28 13.10 0.04
N GLY A 124 -4.32 11.99 -0.70
CA GLY A 124 -3.56 11.86 -1.94
C GLY A 124 -4.00 12.87 -2.99
N ARG A 125 -5.30 13.08 -3.10
CA ARG A 125 -5.86 14.02 -4.08
C ARG A 125 -5.66 15.48 -3.70
N LYS A 126 -5.62 15.76 -2.41
CA LYS A 126 -5.56 17.13 -1.90
C LYS A 126 -4.33 17.88 -2.39
N TYR A 127 -3.21 17.21 -2.51
CA TYR A 127 -1.94 17.86 -2.82
C TYR A 127 -1.56 17.79 -4.30
N ILE A 128 -2.45 17.24 -5.12
CA ILE A 128 -2.26 17.25 -6.57
C ILE A 128 -2.90 18.53 -7.09
N ASP A 129 -2.05 19.51 -7.35
CA ASP A 129 -2.55 20.84 -7.71
C ASP A 129 -1.45 21.56 -8.48
N SER A 130 -1.77 22.72 -9.00
CA SER A 130 -0.80 23.55 -9.68
C SER A 130 -0.79 24.95 -9.07
N PHE A 131 0.30 25.63 -9.26
CA PHE A 131 0.47 26.97 -8.72
C PHE A 131 1.05 27.88 -9.80
N ASP A 132 0.35 28.96 -10.10
CA ASP A 132 0.76 29.93 -11.11
C ASP A 132 1.55 31.05 -10.44
N GLY A 133 2.73 30.71 -10.01
CA GLY A 133 3.55 31.61 -9.23
C GLY A 133 4.19 32.79 -9.93
#